data_03efd1be7aab0a2c36d541d7e98de539
#
_entry.id   03efd1be7aab0a2c36d541d7e98de539
#
_cell.length_a   1.000
_cell.length_b   1.000
_cell.length_c   1.000
_cell.angle_alpha   90.00
_cell.angle_beta   90.00
_cell.angle_gamma   90.00
#
_symmetry.space_group_name_H-M   'P 1'
#
loop_
_entity.id
_entity.type
_entity.pdbx_description
1 polymer ?
#
loop_
_entity_poly.entity_id
_entity_poly.type
_entity_poly.pdbx_seq_one_letter_code
_entity_poly.pdbx_strand_id
1 'polypeptide(L)'
;MIFALLGLSAQVAATSPPMAAIRINQLGYLPDAPKIAVFCALGKSELRSFTVTDAAGRQILQRSPLAAKPFGPCITNYRLDFSSVKATGGYHISAGGITSPLVRIRDNVYAGAADTLLYYMREQRSGFNPLFKTVVHTHDGIVVDDHVRAGKFVPVTGGWADASDYLQYVMTSANATFVMLMAYRDHPNAFADQFDSRGLPERNGIPDVLDEARHGLEWLVRMFPSDSEMYNQLGDDRDHTYWDLPPTDSADYGWGKGKERPIYPCTGKPQGLFKYKNRSDGFASTAGKYASAFALAAAVYKNRDPAFATKLRQRAMAAYTIGKKFPGVCQGAPGRAPYFYEEDNWVDDMELAAAELFSLTRRPDFLRDALDYASREPVTPWMGADTAKHYQWFPWHNNGHHEIWRTANAAERKIVADYYRKGLAAVVSRADNGFRIGVPFIWCSNNLMASFATQAYLYRRMTGDSQFREYEQAALDWLFGTNPWGVSMVIGLPHDGVFARDPHSVVAKEMHVELTGALLDGPVYSSIYKNLLGISLHDPDEYAAFNTGFIVYHDDVGDYSTNEPIMDGTANLSYLLAALGDRH
;
A
#
# COMPACT_ATOMS: atom_id res chain seq x y z
N MET A 1 -23.94 -33.30 47.41
CA MET A 1 -22.56 -32.81 47.36
C MET A 1 -22.37 -32.08 46.02
N ILE A 2 -22.52 -30.77 46.05
CA ILE A 2 -22.39 -29.94 44.85
C ILE A 2 -20.99 -29.29 44.94
N PHE A 3 -20.10 -29.65 44.03
CA PHE A 3 -18.79 -28.99 43.90
C PHE A 3 -18.95 -27.72 43.09
N ALA A 4 -18.76 -26.58 43.74
CA ALA A 4 -18.62 -25.30 43.07
C ALA A 4 -17.17 -25.16 42.57
N LEU A 5 -16.98 -25.16 41.26
CA LEU A 5 -15.72 -24.76 40.63
C LEU A 5 -15.63 -23.22 40.65
N LEU A 6 -14.78 -22.71 41.53
CA LEU A 6 -14.34 -21.31 41.49
C LEU A 6 -13.34 -21.14 40.32
N GLY A 7 -13.80 -20.54 39.24
CA GLY A 7 -12.94 -20.07 38.17
C GLY A 7 -12.11 -18.87 38.65
N LEU A 8 -10.80 -19.04 38.83
CA LEU A 8 -9.88 -17.91 38.95
C LEU A 8 -9.71 -17.28 37.55
N SER A 9 -10.38 -16.18 37.32
CA SER A 9 -10.01 -15.27 36.23
C SER A 9 -8.70 -14.59 36.62
N ALA A 10 -7.61 -14.95 35.99
CA ALA A 10 -6.37 -14.21 36.08
C ALA A 10 -6.58 -12.85 35.41
N GLN A 11 -6.79 -11.80 36.20
CA GLN A 11 -6.65 -10.44 35.73
C GLN A 11 -5.20 -10.23 35.29
N VAL A 12 -4.97 -10.11 33.99
CA VAL A 12 -3.70 -9.59 33.48
C VAL A 12 -3.58 -8.15 33.98
N ALA A 13 -2.68 -7.93 34.90
CA ALA A 13 -2.39 -6.59 35.40
C ALA A 13 -1.89 -5.76 34.21
N ALA A 14 -2.63 -4.72 33.84
CA ALA A 14 -2.18 -3.73 32.87
C ALA A 14 -0.85 -3.14 33.37
N THR A 15 0.25 -3.53 32.74
CA THR A 15 1.56 -2.93 33.02
C THR A 15 1.51 -1.48 32.54
N SER A 16 1.85 -0.52 33.41
CA SER A 16 1.99 0.87 33.00
C SER A 16 2.89 0.96 31.76
N PRO A 17 2.48 1.70 30.71
CA PRO A 17 3.27 1.77 29.49
C PRO A 17 4.69 2.25 29.81
N PRO A 18 5.71 1.73 29.14
CA PRO A 18 7.08 2.12 29.41
C PRO A 18 7.26 3.62 29.16
N MET A 19 7.90 4.33 30.07
CA MET A 19 8.18 5.77 29.94
C MET A 19 9.14 6.09 28.79
N ALA A 20 9.84 5.09 28.26
CA ALA A 20 10.72 5.18 27.12
C ALA A 20 10.82 3.83 26.39
N ALA A 21 11.14 3.85 25.10
CA ALA A 21 11.38 2.67 24.28
C ALA A 21 12.45 2.93 23.22
N ILE A 22 13.15 1.86 22.80
CA ILE A 22 14.04 1.90 21.63
C ILE A 22 13.30 1.23 20.47
N ARG A 23 13.01 2.01 19.45
CA ARG A 23 12.28 1.60 18.25
C ARG A 23 13.26 1.20 17.15
N ILE A 24 13.01 0.06 16.52
CA ILE A 24 13.88 -0.54 15.50
C ILE A 24 13.04 -1.09 14.35
N ASN A 25 13.66 -1.28 13.20
CA ASN A 25 13.12 -2.14 12.16
C ASN A 25 13.17 -3.60 12.63
N GLN A 26 12.02 -4.18 12.91
CA GLN A 26 11.91 -5.54 13.45
C GLN A 26 12.23 -6.62 12.41
N LEU A 27 12.00 -6.33 11.11
CA LEU A 27 12.43 -7.22 10.03
C LEU A 27 13.95 -7.31 9.98
N GLY A 28 14.64 -6.17 10.14
CA GLY A 28 16.08 -6.07 10.25
C GLY A 28 16.72 -5.17 9.19
N TYR A 29 18.03 -5.26 9.08
CA TYR A 29 18.84 -4.36 8.26
C TYR A 29 19.82 -5.13 7.38
N LEU A 30 20.04 -4.61 6.17
CA LEU A 30 21.17 -5.04 5.35
C LEU A 30 22.49 -4.50 5.91
N PRO A 31 23.62 -5.20 5.77
CA PRO A 31 24.91 -4.78 6.32
C PRO A 31 25.34 -3.36 5.93
N ASP A 32 25.09 -2.96 4.68
CA ASP A 32 25.49 -1.65 4.14
C ASP A 32 24.38 -0.58 4.17
N ALA A 33 23.20 -0.91 4.71
CA ALA A 33 22.14 0.07 4.89
C ALA A 33 22.46 1.07 6.02
N PRO A 34 21.91 2.28 5.99
CA PRO A 34 21.77 3.09 7.20
C PRO A 34 21.02 2.28 8.26
N LYS A 35 21.51 2.28 9.49
CA LYS A 35 20.92 1.54 10.61
C LYS A 35 20.74 2.49 11.78
N ILE A 36 19.51 2.96 11.96
CA ILE A 36 19.18 3.96 12.97
C ILE A 36 18.03 3.41 13.83
N ALA A 37 18.30 3.22 15.12
CA ALA A 37 17.23 3.03 16.10
C ALA A 37 16.80 4.39 16.67
N VAL A 38 15.54 4.49 17.11
CA VAL A 38 15.03 5.71 17.74
C VAL A 38 14.71 5.43 19.20
N PHE A 39 15.37 6.18 20.09
CA PHE A 39 14.96 6.23 21.49
C PHE A 39 13.83 7.26 21.60
N CYS A 40 12.66 6.80 21.98
CA CYS A 40 11.45 7.58 22.20
C CYS A 40 11.12 7.58 23.68
N ALA A 41 11.13 8.74 24.33
CA ALA A 41 10.67 8.87 25.72
C ALA A 41 9.47 9.81 25.80
N LEU A 42 8.46 9.40 26.59
CA LEU A 42 7.23 10.16 26.84
C LEU A 42 7.45 11.35 27.78
N GLY A 43 8.62 11.44 28.41
CA GLY A 43 9.04 12.50 29.29
C GLY A 43 10.45 13.01 28.95
N LYS A 44 10.92 14.00 29.71
CA LYS A 44 12.30 14.48 29.59
C LYS A 44 13.29 13.39 29.99
N SER A 45 14.24 13.12 29.11
CA SER A 45 15.31 12.14 29.33
C SER A 45 16.61 12.66 28.72
N GLU A 46 17.73 12.42 29.38
CA GLU A 46 19.05 12.77 28.88
C GLU A 46 19.86 11.48 28.65
N LEU A 47 20.30 11.29 27.41
CA LEU A 47 21.17 10.19 27.03
C LEU A 47 22.58 10.71 26.73
N ARG A 48 23.59 10.11 27.39
CA ARG A 48 25.00 10.42 27.13
C ARG A 48 25.64 9.44 26.15
N SER A 49 25.20 8.18 26.18
CA SER A 49 25.68 7.13 25.29
C SER A 49 24.63 6.05 25.08
N PHE A 50 24.83 5.28 24.03
CA PHE A 50 24.18 3.99 23.82
C PHE A 50 25.22 2.93 23.48
N THR A 51 24.88 1.67 23.69
CA THR A 51 25.73 0.52 23.40
C THR A 51 25.01 -0.44 22.48
N VAL A 52 25.78 -1.12 21.62
CA VAL A 52 25.31 -2.27 20.84
C VAL A 52 26.06 -3.50 21.31
N THR A 53 25.33 -4.54 21.69
CA THR A 53 25.88 -5.83 22.10
C THR A 53 25.46 -6.92 21.15
N ASP A 54 26.32 -7.93 20.95
CA ASP A 54 25.96 -9.15 20.21
C ASP A 54 25.15 -10.13 21.08
N ALA A 55 24.74 -11.25 20.49
CA ALA A 55 23.98 -12.29 21.19
C ALA A 55 24.72 -12.93 22.37
N ALA A 56 26.06 -12.80 22.44
CA ALA A 56 26.85 -13.27 23.56
C ALA A 56 27.04 -12.20 24.65
N GLY A 57 26.40 -11.03 24.53
CA GLY A 57 26.50 -9.91 25.44
C GLY A 57 27.79 -9.10 25.29
N ARG A 58 28.65 -9.35 24.29
CA ARG A 58 29.86 -8.57 24.05
C ARG A 58 29.50 -7.21 23.46
N GLN A 59 30.09 -6.15 24.02
CA GLN A 59 29.92 -4.80 23.48
C GLN A 59 30.67 -4.66 22.16
N ILE A 60 29.90 -4.38 21.08
CA ILE A 60 30.40 -4.20 19.70
C ILE A 60 30.60 -2.72 19.39
N LEU A 61 29.72 -1.86 19.92
CA LEU A 61 29.75 -0.43 19.67
C LEU A 61 29.33 0.34 20.94
N GLN A 62 29.96 1.48 21.16
CA GLN A 62 29.48 2.51 22.08
C GLN A 62 29.64 3.87 21.43
N ARG A 63 28.57 4.68 21.43
CA ARG A 63 28.54 6.02 20.81
C ARG A 63 27.65 6.97 21.61
N SER A 64 27.83 8.27 21.36
CA SER A 64 26.88 9.31 21.76
C SER A 64 25.68 9.29 20.83
N PRO A 65 24.46 9.38 21.37
CA PRO A 65 23.26 9.50 20.56
C PRO A 65 23.14 10.90 19.96
N LEU A 66 22.44 11.04 18.85
CA LEU A 66 22.12 12.33 18.23
C LEU A 66 20.73 12.79 18.70
N ALA A 67 20.67 13.90 19.43
CA ALA A 67 19.40 14.49 19.84
C ALA A 67 18.58 14.92 18.61
N ALA A 68 17.27 14.68 18.65
CA ALA A 68 16.35 15.01 17.58
C ALA A 68 15.11 15.73 18.15
N LYS A 69 14.38 16.44 17.26
CA LYS A 69 13.15 17.14 17.67
C LYS A 69 12.08 16.15 18.14
N PRO A 70 11.21 16.57 19.07
CA PRO A 70 10.04 15.80 19.47
C PRO A 70 9.18 15.39 18.27
N PHE A 71 8.50 14.25 18.39
CA PHE A 71 7.58 13.77 17.38
C PHE A 71 6.43 12.99 18.03
N GLY A 72 5.20 13.46 17.86
CA GLY A 72 4.03 12.83 18.47
C GLY A 72 4.20 12.69 19.99
N PRO A 73 4.05 11.46 20.53
CA PRO A 73 4.20 11.18 21.97
C PRO A 73 5.64 11.28 22.47
N CYS A 74 6.60 11.16 21.58
CA CYS A 74 8.02 11.12 21.92
C CYS A 74 8.53 12.53 22.23
N ILE A 75 8.38 12.99 23.48
CA ILE A 75 8.80 14.32 23.94
C ILE A 75 10.33 14.44 23.88
N THR A 76 11.05 13.36 24.17
CA THR A 76 12.50 13.26 23.99
C THR A 76 12.81 12.19 22.96
N ASN A 77 13.52 12.60 21.91
CA ASN A 77 13.99 11.70 20.87
C ASN A 77 15.51 11.74 20.74
N TYR A 78 16.10 10.56 20.59
CA TYR A 78 17.49 10.41 20.17
C TYR A 78 17.57 9.38 19.04
N ARG A 79 18.40 9.69 18.06
CA ARG A 79 18.77 8.78 16.98
C ARG A 79 20.03 8.02 17.38
N LEU A 80 19.96 6.72 17.35
CA LEU A 80 21.02 5.79 17.76
C LEU A 80 21.62 5.16 16.51
N ASP A 81 22.64 5.82 15.94
CA ASP A 81 23.29 5.37 14.68
C ASP A 81 24.29 4.25 14.95
N PHE A 82 23.94 3.05 14.50
CA PHE A 82 24.79 1.87 14.51
C PHE A 82 25.16 1.35 13.10
N SER A 83 25.11 2.22 12.09
CA SER A 83 25.41 1.88 10.69
C SER A 83 26.80 1.28 10.46
N SER A 84 27.75 1.56 11.38
CA SER A 84 29.10 0.97 11.34
C SER A 84 29.15 -0.51 11.72
N VAL A 85 28.10 -1.05 12.36
CA VAL A 85 28.00 -2.49 12.63
C VAL A 85 27.54 -3.18 11.34
N LYS A 86 28.47 -3.83 10.64
CA LYS A 86 28.21 -4.48 9.35
C LYS A 86 28.15 -6.00 9.43
N ALA A 87 28.72 -6.57 10.48
CA ALA A 87 28.72 -8.02 10.64
C ALA A 87 27.30 -8.56 10.73
N THR A 88 27.03 -9.66 10.04
CA THR A 88 25.75 -10.36 10.14
C THR A 88 25.58 -10.98 11.53
N GLY A 89 24.39 -10.90 12.09
CA GLY A 89 24.11 -11.41 13.44
C GLY A 89 22.85 -10.81 14.05
N GLY A 90 22.63 -11.20 15.30
CA GLY A 90 21.63 -10.62 16.19
C GLY A 90 22.28 -9.70 17.21
N TYR A 91 21.65 -8.55 17.46
CA TYR A 91 22.19 -7.51 18.32
C TYR A 91 21.11 -6.93 19.24
N HIS A 92 21.53 -6.33 20.35
CA HIS A 92 20.68 -5.49 21.19
C HIS A 92 21.30 -4.11 21.35
N ILE A 93 20.44 -3.10 21.39
CA ILE A 93 20.82 -1.71 21.60
C ILE A 93 20.32 -1.30 22.98
N SER A 94 21.21 -0.79 23.83
CA SER A 94 20.88 -0.33 25.18
C SER A 94 21.18 1.16 25.33
N ALA A 95 20.23 1.92 25.88
CA ALA A 95 20.34 3.34 26.17
C ALA A 95 19.41 3.73 27.32
N GLY A 96 19.85 4.56 28.25
CA GLY A 96 19.00 5.06 29.35
C GLY A 96 18.36 3.97 30.21
N GLY A 97 18.99 2.82 30.37
CA GLY A 97 18.44 1.68 31.10
C GLY A 97 17.42 0.82 30.33
N ILE A 98 17.17 1.17 29.08
CA ILE A 98 16.25 0.44 28.17
C ILE A 98 17.07 -0.38 27.18
N THR A 99 16.58 -1.57 26.85
CA THR A 99 17.16 -2.45 25.81
C THR A 99 16.14 -2.68 24.70
N SER A 100 16.60 -2.62 23.45
CA SER A 100 15.77 -2.85 22.26
C SER A 100 15.31 -4.30 22.14
N PRO A 101 14.26 -4.59 21.38
CA PRO A 101 14.06 -5.91 20.78
C PRO A 101 15.28 -6.36 19.99
N LEU A 102 15.28 -7.63 19.54
CA LEU A 102 16.37 -8.19 18.73
C LEU A 102 16.53 -7.43 17.41
N VAL A 103 17.69 -6.86 17.17
CA VAL A 103 18.10 -6.25 15.91
C VAL A 103 18.77 -7.30 15.03
N ARG A 104 18.27 -7.51 13.83
CA ARG A 104 18.85 -8.46 12.87
C ARG A 104 19.65 -7.72 11.80
N ILE A 105 20.88 -8.15 11.55
CA ILE A 105 21.68 -7.70 10.39
C ILE A 105 21.97 -8.94 9.55
N ARG A 106 21.47 -9.00 8.32
CA ARG A 106 21.65 -10.13 7.40
C ARG A 106 21.67 -9.65 5.96
N ASP A 107 22.42 -10.34 5.09
CA ASP A 107 22.47 -10.04 3.66
C ASP A 107 21.13 -10.30 2.96
N ASN A 108 20.36 -11.27 3.46
CA ASN A 108 19.07 -11.71 2.91
C ASN A 108 17.87 -11.35 3.81
N VAL A 109 17.95 -10.28 4.58
CA VAL A 109 16.92 -9.93 5.58
C VAL A 109 15.54 -9.67 4.97
N TYR A 110 15.47 -9.27 3.70
CA TYR A 110 14.22 -9.04 2.97
C TYR A 110 13.85 -10.18 2.02
N ALA A 111 14.62 -11.29 1.99
CA ALA A 111 14.30 -12.42 1.12
C ALA A 111 12.93 -13.02 1.47
N GLY A 112 12.07 -13.24 0.48
CA GLY A 112 10.71 -13.75 0.64
C GLY A 112 9.70 -12.74 1.17
N ALA A 113 10.10 -11.52 1.55
CA ALA A 113 9.19 -10.52 2.08
C ALA A 113 8.14 -10.08 1.03
N ALA A 114 8.54 -9.96 -0.24
CA ALA A 114 7.61 -9.63 -1.32
C ALA A 114 6.57 -10.76 -1.57
N ASP A 115 6.99 -12.03 -1.50
CA ASP A 115 6.07 -13.17 -1.58
C ASP A 115 5.07 -13.20 -0.42
N THR A 116 5.51 -12.79 0.78
CA THR A 116 4.64 -12.73 1.96
C THR A 116 3.45 -11.80 1.73
N LEU A 117 3.62 -10.69 1.01
CA LEU A 117 2.51 -9.79 0.70
C LEU A 117 1.43 -10.43 -0.18
N LEU A 118 1.81 -11.40 -1.01
CA LEU A 118 0.87 -12.08 -1.91
C LEU A 118 -0.12 -13.00 -1.17
N TYR A 119 0.15 -13.36 0.10
CA TYR A 119 -0.83 -14.11 0.91
C TYR A 119 -2.09 -13.27 1.10
N TYR A 120 -1.93 -12.01 1.55
CA TYR A 120 -3.08 -11.12 1.70
C TYR A 120 -3.77 -10.81 0.37
N MET A 121 -3.02 -10.60 -0.72
CA MET A 121 -3.62 -10.41 -2.04
C MET A 121 -4.56 -11.57 -2.42
N ARG A 122 -4.17 -12.83 -2.13
CA ARG A 122 -5.01 -14.02 -2.39
C ARG A 122 -6.26 -14.05 -1.52
N GLU A 123 -6.17 -13.59 -0.27
CA GLU A 123 -7.30 -13.51 0.66
C GLU A 123 -8.36 -12.51 0.21
N GLN A 124 -7.94 -11.45 -0.50
CA GLN A 124 -8.83 -10.42 -1.05
C GLN A 124 -9.50 -10.81 -2.38
N ARG A 125 -9.20 -11.96 -2.95
CA ARG A 125 -9.78 -12.36 -4.25
C ARG A 125 -11.30 -12.47 -4.19
N SER A 126 -11.98 -11.79 -5.11
CA SER A 126 -13.35 -12.10 -5.54
C SER A 126 -13.31 -13.11 -6.70
N GLY A 127 -14.41 -13.81 -6.95
CA GLY A 127 -14.40 -15.01 -7.77
C GLY A 127 -13.93 -16.20 -6.94
N PHE A 128 -13.04 -17.06 -7.43
CA PHE A 128 -12.50 -18.13 -6.61
C PHE A 128 -11.57 -17.58 -5.53
N ASN A 129 -11.96 -17.76 -4.29
CA ASN A 129 -11.17 -17.33 -3.13
C ASN A 129 -10.48 -18.56 -2.49
N PRO A 130 -9.13 -18.59 -2.43
CA PRO A 130 -8.40 -19.76 -1.94
C PRO A 130 -8.52 -19.96 -0.42
N LEU A 131 -8.75 -18.92 0.37
CA LEU A 131 -8.96 -19.02 1.81
C LEU A 131 -10.25 -19.80 2.11
N PHE A 132 -11.34 -19.45 1.43
CA PHE A 132 -12.65 -20.09 1.57
C PHE A 132 -12.80 -21.35 0.71
N LYS A 133 -11.89 -21.58 -0.26
CA LYS A 133 -11.94 -22.69 -1.24
C LYS A 133 -13.27 -22.74 -2.00
N THR A 134 -13.86 -21.60 -2.25
CA THR A 134 -15.15 -21.45 -2.95
C THR A 134 -15.16 -20.21 -3.82
N VAL A 135 -16.18 -20.08 -4.66
CA VAL A 135 -16.40 -18.90 -5.49
C VAL A 135 -17.33 -17.93 -4.75
N VAL A 136 -16.92 -16.68 -4.63
CA VAL A 136 -17.66 -15.60 -3.97
C VAL A 136 -18.06 -14.53 -4.96
N HIS A 137 -19.09 -13.71 -4.65
CA HIS A 137 -19.59 -12.61 -5.48
C HIS A 137 -19.86 -13.01 -6.94
N THR A 138 -20.63 -14.09 -7.13
CA THR A 138 -20.88 -14.70 -8.44
C THR A 138 -21.92 -13.98 -9.29
N HIS A 139 -22.62 -12.98 -8.71
CA HIS A 139 -23.74 -12.27 -9.36
C HIS A 139 -23.35 -10.88 -9.87
N ASP A 140 -22.06 -10.56 -9.98
CA ASP A 140 -21.58 -9.25 -10.42
C ASP A 140 -21.70 -9.10 -11.94
N GLY A 141 -22.24 -8.02 -12.47
CA GLY A 141 -22.80 -6.85 -11.76
C GLY A 141 -23.86 -6.21 -12.65
N ILE A 142 -24.64 -5.26 -12.10
CA ILE A 142 -25.65 -4.54 -12.87
C ILE A 142 -25.20 -3.08 -13.07
N VAL A 143 -25.23 -2.60 -14.29
CA VAL A 143 -24.87 -1.22 -14.64
C VAL A 143 -25.88 -0.26 -14.00
N VAL A 144 -25.36 0.74 -13.29
CA VAL A 144 -26.15 1.82 -12.67
C VAL A 144 -25.61 3.19 -13.10
N ASP A 145 -26.38 4.23 -12.83
CA ASP A 145 -26.01 5.64 -13.07
C ASP A 145 -25.53 5.92 -14.51
N ASP A 146 -26.17 5.26 -15.47
CA ASP A 146 -25.94 5.44 -16.91
C ASP A 146 -27.30 5.51 -17.65
N HIS A 147 -27.55 6.58 -18.38
CA HIS A 147 -28.83 6.81 -19.04
C HIS A 147 -29.17 5.79 -20.13
N VAL A 148 -28.16 5.08 -20.69
CA VAL A 148 -28.34 4.17 -21.82
C VAL A 148 -28.28 2.70 -21.38
N ARG A 149 -27.43 2.37 -20.40
CA ARG A 149 -27.08 1.00 -20.05
C ARG A 149 -27.58 0.56 -18.68
N ALA A 150 -28.19 1.45 -17.89
CA ALA A 150 -28.71 1.10 -16.56
C ALA A 150 -29.60 -0.13 -16.62
N GLY A 151 -29.39 -1.07 -15.70
CA GLY A 151 -30.11 -2.35 -15.63
C GLY A 151 -29.48 -3.47 -16.48
N LYS A 152 -28.47 -3.19 -17.33
CA LYS A 152 -27.75 -4.24 -18.08
C LYS A 152 -26.87 -5.03 -17.12
N PHE A 153 -26.97 -6.36 -17.17
CA PHE A 153 -26.02 -7.24 -16.49
C PHE A 153 -24.72 -7.34 -17.28
N VAL A 154 -23.59 -7.22 -16.59
CA VAL A 154 -22.23 -7.39 -17.13
C VAL A 154 -21.46 -8.36 -16.23
N PRO A 155 -20.99 -9.52 -16.75
CA PRO A 155 -20.30 -10.51 -15.94
C PRO A 155 -18.90 -10.03 -15.57
N VAL A 156 -18.72 -9.49 -14.35
CA VAL A 156 -17.47 -8.91 -13.87
C VAL A 156 -16.92 -9.57 -12.60
N THR A 157 -17.37 -10.77 -12.27
CA THR A 157 -16.85 -11.56 -11.15
C THR A 157 -15.33 -11.71 -11.24
N GLY A 158 -14.60 -11.49 -10.13
CA GLY A 158 -13.14 -11.55 -10.05
C GLY A 158 -12.53 -10.26 -9.49
N GLY A 159 -11.22 -10.12 -9.56
CA GLY A 159 -10.50 -8.98 -8.95
C GLY A 159 -10.35 -9.14 -7.44
N TRP A 160 -10.05 -8.03 -6.77
CA TRP A 160 -9.83 -8.01 -5.33
C TRP A 160 -10.80 -7.05 -4.64
N ALA A 161 -11.27 -7.42 -3.45
CA ALA A 161 -11.82 -6.47 -2.51
C ALA A 161 -10.78 -5.41 -2.17
N ASP A 162 -11.19 -4.17 -1.94
CA ASP A 162 -10.29 -3.05 -1.77
C ASP A 162 -9.60 -3.05 -0.39
N ALA A 163 -10.37 -3.36 0.65
CA ALA A 163 -9.89 -3.39 2.02
C ALA A 163 -10.69 -4.43 2.85
N SER A 164 -11.30 -4.02 3.96
CA SER A 164 -12.16 -4.90 4.77
C SER A 164 -13.60 -4.98 4.23
N ASP A 165 -13.99 -4.03 3.42
CA ASP A 165 -15.19 -4.04 2.61
C ASP A 165 -14.99 -4.83 1.30
N TYR A 166 -16.09 -5.08 0.57
CA TYR A 166 -16.04 -5.84 -0.68
C TYR A 166 -16.20 -4.98 -1.93
N LEU A 167 -16.10 -3.65 -1.79
CA LEU A 167 -16.02 -2.77 -2.94
C LEU A 167 -14.77 -3.07 -3.74
N GLN A 168 -14.85 -2.84 -5.04
CA GLN A 168 -13.71 -3.04 -5.94
C GLN A 168 -13.56 -1.82 -6.86
N TYR A 169 -12.38 -1.25 -6.86
CA TYR A 169 -12.07 -0.08 -7.67
C TYR A 169 -11.03 -0.40 -8.73
N VAL A 170 -11.28 0.06 -9.96
CA VAL A 170 -10.30 -0.08 -11.03
C VAL A 170 -9.04 0.72 -10.73
N MET A 171 -9.18 1.88 -10.08
CA MET A 171 -8.03 2.72 -9.76
C MET A 171 -7.00 1.98 -8.89
N THR A 172 -7.42 1.33 -7.81
CA THR A 172 -6.54 0.60 -6.89
C THR A 172 -6.08 -0.72 -7.49
N SER A 173 -6.98 -1.49 -8.10
CA SER A 173 -6.67 -2.79 -8.71
C SER A 173 -5.74 -2.69 -9.93
N ALA A 174 -5.90 -1.66 -10.77
CA ALA A 174 -5.00 -1.46 -11.92
C ALA A 174 -3.60 -1.05 -11.49
N ASN A 175 -3.49 -0.19 -10.48
CA ASN A 175 -2.22 0.19 -9.88
C ASN A 175 -1.53 -1.01 -9.21
N ALA A 176 -2.26 -1.79 -8.41
CA ALA A 176 -1.75 -3.01 -7.79
C ALA A 176 -1.22 -4.01 -8.84
N THR A 177 -2.00 -4.23 -9.90
CA THR A 177 -1.58 -5.06 -11.04
C THR A 177 -0.30 -4.52 -11.68
N PHE A 178 -0.23 -3.20 -11.93
CA PHE A 178 0.94 -2.56 -12.53
C PHE A 178 2.19 -2.76 -11.66
N VAL A 179 2.09 -2.49 -10.36
CA VAL A 179 3.26 -2.56 -9.45
C VAL A 179 3.76 -4.00 -9.28
N MET A 180 2.87 -4.98 -9.17
CA MET A 180 3.26 -6.41 -9.13
C MET A 180 3.97 -6.83 -10.44
N LEU A 181 3.49 -6.39 -11.59
CA LEU A 181 4.16 -6.65 -12.89
C LEU A 181 5.51 -5.94 -12.99
N MET A 182 5.61 -4.70 -12.50
CA MET A 182 6.85 -3.94 -12.43
C MET A 182 7.86 -4.61 -11.51
N ALA A 183 7.41 -5.10 -10.34
CA ALA A 183 8.25 -5.84 -9.42
C ALA A 183 8.81 -7.13 -10.05
N TYR A 184 7.96 -7.91 -10.72
CA TYR A 184 8.42 -9.10 -11.44
C TYR A 184 9.37 -8.76 -12.59
N ARG A 185 9.06 -7.74 -13.40
CA ARG A 185 9.89 -7.33 -14.55
C ARG A 185 11.32 -6.99 -14.12
N ASP A 186 11.44 -6.25 -13.02
CA ASP A 186 12.73 -5.70 -12.59
C ASP A 186 13.45 -6.64 -11.59
N HIS A 187 12.71 -7.48 -10.85
CA HIS A 187 13.22 -8.35 -9.78
C HIS A 187 12.59 -9.76 -9.83
N PRO A 188 12.71 -10.50 -10.95
CA PRO A 188 12.01 -11.78 -11.13
C PRO A 188 12.42 -12.86 -10.11
N ASN A 189 13.67 -12.82 -9.60
CA ASN A 189 14.18 -13.81 -8.65
C ASN A 189 13.66 -13.60 -7.20
N ALA A 190 12.98 -12.48 -6.94
CA ALA A 190 12.40 -12.20 -5.64
C ALA A 190 11.13 -13.01 -5.36
N PHE A 191 10.58 -13.68 -6.39
CA PHE A 191 9.29 -14.35 -6.31
C PHE A 191 9.41 -15.85 -6.55
N ALA A 192 8.76 -16.61 -5.66
CA ALA A 192 8.69 -18.06 -5.74
C ALA A 192 7.54 -18.54 -6.64
N ASP A 193 7.48 -19.85 -6.84
CA ASP A 193 6.37 -20.61 -7.43
C ASP A 193 5.94 -21.66 -6.40
N GLN A 194 4.93 -21.32 -5.59
CA GLN A 194 4.43 -22.15 -4.50
C GLN A 194 2.93 -22.43 -4.60
N PHE A 195 2.21 -21.63 -5.39
CA PHE A 195 0.76 -21.68 -5.56
C PHE A 195 0.37 -21.85 -7.02
N ASP A 196 -0.79 -22.45 -7.25
CA ASP A 196 -1.40 -22.51 -8.58
C ASP A 196 -2.12 -21.19 -8.92
N SER A 197 -2.61 -21.06 -10.15
CA SER A 197 -3.32 -19.86 -10.61
C SER A 197 -4.60 -19.53 -9.81
N ARG A 198 -5.14 -20.51 -9.06
CA ARG A 198 -6.26 -20.31 -8.14
C ARG A 198 -5.80 -19.85 -6.76
N GLY A 199 -4.49 -19.81 -6.51
CA GLY A 199 -3.91 -19.47 -5.20
C GLY A 199 -3.90 -20.64 -4.20
N LEU A 200 -4.07 -21.88 -4.67
CA LEU A 200 -3.95 -23.08 -3.83
C LEU A 200 -2.49 -23.58 -3.80
N PRO A 201 -2.03 -24.16 -2.68
CA PRO A 201 -0.66 -24.64 -2.56
C PRO A 201 -0.33 -25.75 -3.60
N GLU A 202 0.22 -25.36 -4.73
CA GLU A 202 0.66 -26.24 -5.81
C GLU A 202 1.54 -25.44 -6.79
N ARG A 203 2.71 -25.97 -7.16
CA ARG A 203 3.58 -25.34 -8.16
C ARG A 203 3.02 -25.55 -9.56
N ASN A 204 3.00 -24.48 -10.36
CA ASN A 204 2.48 -24.55 -11.73
C ASN A 204 3.50 -24.11 -12.81
N GLY A 205 4.74 -23.78 -12.40
CA GLY A 205 5.81 -23.28 -13.30
C GLY A 205 5.72 -21.79 -13.59
N ILE A 206 4.85 -21.06 -12.89
CA ILE A 206 4.66 -19.61 -13.01
C ILE A 206 4.97 -18.97 -11.66
N PRO A 207 5.82 -17.93 -11.56
CA PRO A 207 6.00 -17.21 -10.32
C PRO A 207 4.68 -16.67 -9.77
N ASP A 208 4.46 -16.82 -8.47
CA ASP A 208 3.22 -16.51 -7.77
C ASP A 208 2.71 -15.08 -8.04
N VAL A 209 3.62 -14.11 -8.14
CA VAL A 209 3.27 -12.71 -8.47
C VAL A 209 2.65 -12.57 -9.85
N LEU A 210 3.01 -13.42 -10.81
CA LEU A 210 2.40 -13.39 -12.15
C LEU A 210 0.99 -14.02 -12.14
N ASP A 211 0.77 -15.06 -11.36
CA ASP A 211 -0.58 -15.62 -11.18
C ASP A 211 -1.50 -14.61 -10.49
N GLU A 212 -0.99 -13.87 -9.50
CA GLU A 212 -1.75 -12.83 -8.83
C GLU A 212 -2.04 -11.65 -9.74
N ALA A 213 -1.03 -11.15 -10.47
CA ALA A 213 -1.22 -10.09 -11.46
C ALA A 213 -2.17 -10.53 -12.58
N ARG A 214 -2.15 -11.81 -12.98
CA ARG A 214 -3.09 -12.37 -13.97
C ARG A 214 -4.53 -12.32 -13.49
N HIS A 215 -4.78 -12.64 -12.22
CA HIS A 215 -6.11 -12.53 -11.62
C HIS A 215 -6.68 -11.11 -11.76
N GLY A 216 -5.89 -10.09 -11.42
CA GLY A 216 -6.27 -8.69 -11.62
C GLY A 216 -6.48 -8.30 -13.07
N LEU A 217 -5.57 -8.70 -13.97
CA LEU A 217 -5.69 -8.42 -15.40
C LEU A 217 -6.96 -8.99 -16.02
N GLU A 218 -7.35 -10.20 -15.63
CA GLU A 218 -8.56 -10.82 -16.15
C GLU A 218 -9.82 -10.08 -15.69
N TRP A 219 -9.83 -9.56 -14.46
CA TRP A 219 -10.90 -8.71 -13.98
C TRP A 219 -10.91 -7.36 -14.71
N LEU A 220 -9.77 -6.70 -14.84
CA LEU A 220 -9.66 -5.44 -15.59
C LEU A 220 -10.14 -5.57 -17.05
N VAL A 221 -9.89 -6.71 -17.69
CA VAL A 221 -10.40 -6.99 -19.05
C VAL A 221 -11.93 -7.12 -19.05
N ARG A 222 -12.53 -7.68 -17.99
CA ARG A 222 -14.00 -7.72 -17.82
C ARG A 222 -14.59 -6.35 -17.54
N MET A 223 -13.89 -5.52 -16.78
CA MET A 223 -14.28 -4.14 -16.47
C MET A 223 -14.08 -3.16 -17.66
N PHE A 224 -13.34 -3.56 -18.69
CA PHE A 224 -13.19 -2.82 -19.94
C PHE A 224 -13.44 -3.74 -21.14
N PRO A 225 -14.70 -4.17 -21.35
CA PRO A 225 -15.04 -5.20 -22.35
C PRO A 225 -14.96 -4.71 -23.80
N SER A 226 -15.19 -3.41 -24.06
CA SER A 226 -15.17 -2.81 -25.38
C SER A 226 -14.71 -1.35 -25.34
N ASP A 227 -14.42 -0.76 -26.50
CA ASP A 227 -13.98 0.63 -26.61
C ASP A 227 -15.08 1.66 -26.25
N SER A 228 -16.32 1.21 -26.05
CA SER A 228 -17.46 2.02 -25.63
C SER A 228 -17.93 1.75 -24.20
N GLU A 229 -17.32 0.80 -23.49
CA GLU A 229 -17.74 0.38 -22.16
C GLU A 229 -16.53 0.32 -21.24
N MET A 230 -16.27 1.40 -20.50
CA MET A 230 -15.23 1.49 -19.48
C MET A 230 -15.89 1.66 -18.12
N TYR A 231 -15.65 0.73 -17.22
CA TYR A 231 -16.18 0.75 -15.86
C TYR A 231 -15.07 1.16 -14.88
N ASN A 232 -15.48 1.76 -13.75
CA ASN A 232 -14.57 2.28 -12.74
C ASN A 232 -14.68 1.60 -11.40
N GLN A 233 -15.89 1.17 -11.00
CA GLN A 233 -16.19 0.68 -9.67
C GLN A 233 -17.23 -0.43 -9.71
N LEU A 234 -17.10 -1.39 -8.80
CA LEU A 234 -18.05 -2.46 -8.50
C LEU A 234 -18.39 -2.43 -7.01
N GLY A 235 -19.68 -2.46 -6.67
CA GLY A 235 -20.16 -2.17 -5.32
C GLY A 235 -20.22 -0.66 -5.04
N ASP A 236 -20.76 -0.26 -3.89
CA ASP A 236 -20.75 1.09 -3.35
C ASP A 236 -20.88 1.06 -1.83
N ASP A 237 -20.87 2.22 -1.17
CA ASP A 237 -20.85 2.39 0.28
C ASP A 237 -22.03 1.76 1.04
N ARG A 238 -22.99 1.17 0.37
CA ARG A 238 -23.99 0.30 1.01
C ARG A 238 -23.38 -0.93 1.61
N ASP A 239 -22.23 -1.38 1.09
CA ASP A 239 -21.45 -2.49 1.63
C ASP A 239 -21.04 -2.24 3.09
N HIS A 240 -20.59 -1.05 3.43
CA HIS A 240 -20.09 -0.69 4.77
C HIS A 240 -21.11 -0.88 5.92
N THR A 241 -22.36 -1.18 5.61
CA THR A 241 -23.38 -1.50 6.62
C THR A 241 -23.49 -2.99 6.94
N TYR A 242 -22.73 -3.82 6.25
CA TYR A 242 -22.69 -5.26 6.40
C TYR A 242 -21.35 -5.71 7.00
N TRP A 243 -21.38 -6.79 7.76
CA TRP A 243 -20.21 -7.36 8.42
C TRP A 243 -20.28 -8.89 8.29
N ASP A 244 -20.26 -9.36 7.05
CA ASP A 244 -20.40 -10.77 6.70
C ASP A 244 -19.13 -11.29 6.03
N LEU A 245 -18.87 -12.62 6.16
CA LEU A 245 -17.80 -13.25 5.38
C LEU A 245 -18.14 -13.29 3.88
N PRO A 246 -17.16 -13.19 2.95
CA PRO A 246 -17.41 -13.21 1.51
C PRO A 246 -18.33 -14.31 0.99
N PRO A 247 -18.27 -15.59 1.49
CA PRO A 247 -19.19 -16.64 1.03
C PRO A 247 -20.64 -16.43 1.48
N THR A 248 -20.88 -15.64 2.50
CA THR A 248 -22.19 -15.38 3.10
C THR A 248 -22.60 -13.91 3.05
N ASP A 249 -21.90 -13.13 2.24
CA ASP A 249 -22.20 -11.72 2.06
C ASP A 249 -23.70 -11.51 1.78
N SER A 250 -24.34 -10.72 2.63
CA SER A 250 -25.78 -10.44 2.58
C SER A 250 -26.09 -9.01 2.14
N ALA A 251 -25.10 -8.27 1.64
CA ALA A 251 -25.29 -6.91 1.16
C ALA A 251 -26.41 -6.86 0.11
N ASP A 252 -27.33 -5.90 0.29
CA ASP A 252 -28.50 -5.71 -0.58
C ASP A 252 -28.41 -4.35 -1.28
N TYR A 253 -28.14 -4.41 -2.56
CA TYR A 253 -28.05 -3.23 -3.43
C TYR A 253 -29.37 -2.91 -4.14
N GLY A 254 -30.49 -3.50 -3.69
CA GLY A 254 -31.82 -3.30 -4.24
C GLY A 254 -32.31 -4.44 -5.15
N TRP A 255 -31.50 -5.50 -5.30
CA TRP A 255 -31.86 -6.72 -6.05
C TRP A 255 -32.04 -7.95 -5.15
N GLY A 256 -31.90 -7.77 -3.83
CA GLY A 256 -31.99 -8.81 -2.82
C GLY A 256 -30.63 -9.13 -2.18
N LYS A 257 -30.68 -9.72 -1.00
CA LYS A 257 -29.49 -10.07 -0.21
C LYS A 257 -28.54 -11.00 -0.96
N GLY A 258 -27.26 -10.63 -1.00
CA GLY A 258 -26.20 -11.40 -1.64
C GLY A 258 -26.42 -11.60 -3.14
N LYS A 259 -27.18 -10.72 -3.79
CA LYS A 259 -27.43 -10.73 -5.24
C LYS A 259 -26.48 -9.79 -5.96
N GLU A 260 -26.93 -9.26 -7.09
CA GLU A 260 -26.10 -8.43 -7.95
C GLU A 260 -25.58 -7.19 -7.23
N ARG A 261 -24.30 -6.85 -7.52
CA ARG A 261 -23.69 -5.60 -7.11
C ARG A 261 -23.76 -4.56 -8.24
N PRO A 262 -23.84 -3.26 -7.93
CA PRO A 262 -23.84 -2.20 -8.92
C PRO A 262 -22.46 -2.07 -9.56
N ILE A 263 -22.42 -1.84 -10.89
CA ILE A 263 -21.21 -1.50 -11.62
C ILE A 263 -21.34 -0.09 -12.21
N TYR A 264 -20.36 0.75 -11.97
CA TYR A 264 -20.34 2.16 -12.37
C TYR A 264 -19.44 2.37 -13.58
N PRO A 265 -20.01 2.84 -14.73
CA PRO A 265 -19.20 3.23 -15.86
C PRO A 265 -18.58 4.61 -15.68
N CYS A 266 -17.46 4.88 -16.35
CA CYS A 266 -17.04 6.27 -16.58
C CYS A 266 -18.01 6.96 -17.53
N THR A 267 -18.55 8.10 -17.12
CA THR A 267 -19.51 8.88 -17.91
C THR A 267 -18.99 10.26 -18.34
N GLY A 268 -17.86 10.71 -17.75
CA GLY A 268 -17.35 12.07 -17.91
C GLY A 268 -18.25 13.13 -17.26
N LYS A 269 -19.08 12.73 -16.31
CA LYS A 269 -20.01 13.60 -15.59
C LYS A 269 -20.11 13.15 -14.14
N PRO A 270 -20.51 14.04 -13.20
CA PRO A 270 -20.72 13.70 -11.81
C PRO A 270 -21.70 12.53 -11.63
N GLN A 271 -21.31 11.55 -10.84
CA GLN A 271 -22.06 10.31 -10.56
C GLN A 271 -22.33 10.13 -9.06
N GLY A 272 -23.31 9.27 -8.77
CA GLY A 272 -23.77 8.88 -7.45
C GLY A 272 -25.28 8.61 -7.48
N LEU A 273 -25.73 7.50 -6.91
CA LEU A 273 -27.13 7.06 -7.04
C LEU A 273 -28.12 7.93 -6.26
N PHE A 274 -27.66 8.50 -5.14
CA PHE A 274 -28.55 9.18 -4.21
C PHE A 274 -28.23 10.69 -4.10
N LYS A 275 -28.25 11.22 -2.92
CA LYS A 275 -28.06 12.64 -2.62
C LYS A 275 -26.66 13.15 -3.01
N TYR A 276 -25.65 12.32 -2.81
CA TYR A 276 -24.26 12.72 -2.98
C TYR A 276 -23.79 12.45 -4.40
N LYS A 277 -22.93 13.32 -4.92
CA LYS A 277 -22.33 13.20 -6.24
C LYS A 277 -20.83 13.40 -6.15
N ASN A 278 -20.08 12.63 -6.95
CA ASN A 278 -18.67 12.88 -7.19
C ASN A 278 -18.47 14.12 -8.11
N ARG A 279 -17.21 14.35 -8.49
CA ARG A 279 -16.83 15.49 -9.35
C ARG A 279 -16.22 15.01 -10.68
N SER A 280 -16.59 13.81 -11.15
CA SER A 280 -16.08 13.27 -12.41
C SER A 280 -16.37 14.25 -13.56
N ASP A 281 -15.37 14.44 -14.42
CA ASP A 281 -15.42 15.34 -15.58
C ASP A 281 -14.74 14.77 -16.83
N GLY A 282 -14.12 13.59 -16.73
CA GLY A 282 -13.42 12.92 -17.81
C GLY A 282 -13.28 11.41 -17.62
N PHE A 283 -12.36 10.82 -18.36
CA PHE A 283 -12.04 9.39 -18.35
C PHE A 283 -10.56 9.14 -18.11
N ALA A 284 -9.71 10.17 -18.20
CA ALA A 284 -8.28 10.03 -18.36
C ALA A 284 -7.61 9.34 -17.16
N SER A 285 -8.05 9.59 -15.93
CA SER A 285 -7.49 8.93 -14.75
C SER A 285 -7.66 7.41 -14.79
N THR A 286 -8.88 6.93 -15.03
CA THR A 286 -9.17 5.49 -15.14
C THR A 286 -8.59 4.89 -16.42
N ALA A 287 -8.68 5.61 -17.56
CA ALA A 287 -8.16 5.15 -18.84
C ALA A 287 -6.63 5.00 -18.84
N GLY A 288 -5.91 5.91 -18.18
CA GLY A 288 -4.46 5.85 -17.99
C GLY A 288 -4.04 4.63 -17.18
N LYS A 289 -4.75 4.33 -16.10
CA LYS A 289 -4.50 3.15 -15.25
C LYS A 289 -4.73 1.83 -16.01
N TYR A 290 -5.82 1.72 -16.78
CA TYR A 290 -6.01 0.58 -17.68
C TYR A 290 -4.89 0.45 -18.70
N ALA A 291 -4.53 1.57 -19.34
CA ALA A 291 -3.56 1.56 -20.42
C ALA A 291 -2.16 1.16 -19.93
N SER A 292 -1.72 1.68 -18.80
CA SER A 292 -0.41 1.37 -18.22
C SER A 292 -0.32 -0.09 -17.79
N ALA A 293 -1.30 -0.60 -17.03
CA ALA A 293 -1.34 -1.97 -16.58
C ALA A 293 -1.35 -2.96 -17.76
N PHE A 294 -2.19 -2.71 -18.77
CA PHE A 294 -2.27 -3.57 -19.96
C PHE A 294 -1.02 -3.49 -20.84
N ALA A 295 -0.39 -2.32 -20.97
CA ALA A 295 0.82 -2.17 -21.78
C ALA A 295 2.00 -2.93 -21.17
N LEU A 296 2.22 -2.78 -19.87
CA LEU A 296 3.26 -3.53 -19.16
C LEU A 296 2.98 -5.04 -19.20
N ALA A 297 1.74 -5.44 -18.94
CA ALA A 297 1.34 -6.84 -19.02
C ALA A 297 1.55 -7.44 -20.42
N ALA A 298 1.22 -6.69 -21.48
CA ALA A 298 1.48 -7.15 -22.86
C ALA A 298 2.96 -7.43 -23.11
N ALA A 299 3.87 -6.66 -22.52
CA ALA A 299 5.29 -6.91 -22.60
C ALA A 299 5.72 -8.15 -21.78
N VAL A 300 5.23 -8.29 -20.56
CA VAL A 300 5.57 -9.40 -19.64
C VAL A 300 5.06 -10.74 -20.17
N TYR A 301 3.82 -10.80 -20.68
CA TYR A 301 3.22 -12.04 -21.17
C TYR A 301 3.56 -12.37 -22.61
N LYS A 302 4.29 -11.53 -23.34
CA LYS A 302 4.58 -11.69 -24.77
C LYS A 302 5.03 -13.11 -25.17
N ASN A 303 5.91 -13.71 -24.37
CA ASN A 303 6.46 -15.03 -24.65
C ASN A 303 5.77 -16.17 -23.88
N ARG A 304 4.98 -15.86 -22.85
CA ARG A 304 4.27 -16.84 -22.01
C ARG A 304 2.84 -17.12 -22.54
N ASP A 305 2.13 -16.08 -22.93
CA ASP A 305 0.78 -16.14 -23.49
C ASP A 305 0.62 -15.07 -24.60
N PRO A 306 1.09 -15.34 -25.83
CA PRO A 306 1.07 -14.37 -26.92
C PRO A 306 -0.32 -13.90 -27.32
N ALA A 307 -1.35 -14.75 -27.16
CA ALA A 307 -2.73 -14.40 -27.46
C ALA A 307 -3.27 -13.37 -26.46
N PHE A 308 -3.04 -13.60 -25.18
CA PHE A 308 -3.41 -12.66 -24.12
C PHE A 308 -2.63 -11.35 -24.25
N ALA A 309 -1.32 -11.41 -24.48
CA ALA A 309 -0.48 -10.23 -24.70
C ALA A 309 -0.99 -9.36 -25.86
N THR A 310 -1.42 -9.99 -26.97
CA THR A 310 -2.02 -9.28 -28.10
C THR A 310 -3.32 -8.58 -27.72
N LYS A 311 -4.19 -9.26 -26.99
CA LYS A 311 -5.44 -8.67 -26.47
C LYS A 311 -5.17 -7.49 -25.55
N LEU A 312 -4.22 -7.63 -24.61
CA LEU A 312 -3.85 -6.56 -23.67
C LEU A 312 -3.25 -5.35 -24.39
N ARG A 313 -2.39 -5.57 -25.41
CA ARG A 313 -1.86 -4.49 -26.25
C ARG A 313 -2.97 -3.69 -26.94
N GLN A 314 -3.97 -4.37 -27.50
CA GLN A 314 -5.10 -3.71 -28.13
C GLN A 314 -5.91 -2.90 -27.12
N ARG A 315 -6.18 -3.46 -25.95
CA ARG A 315 -6.89 -2.77 -24.86
C ARG A 315 -6.12 -1.57 -24.32
N ALA A 316 -4.80 -1.67 -24.18
CA ALA A 316 -3.96 -0.55 -23.76
C ALA A 316 -4.07 0.64 -24.74
N MET A 317 -3.99 0.36 -26.04
CA MET A 317 -4.12 1.39 -27.08
C MET A 317 -5.52 2.03 -27.08
N ALA A 318 -6.57 1.24 -26.92
CA ALA A 318 -7.94 1.73 -26.85
C ALA A 318 -8.16 2.61 -25.62
N ALA A 319 -7.75 2.15 -24.43
CA ALA A 319 -7.86 2.92 -23.20
C ALA A 319 -7.12 4.26 -23.28
N TYR A 320 -5.86 4.26 -23.74
CA TYR A 320 -5.09 5.48 -23.93
C TYR A 320 -5.77 6.47 -24.89
N THR A 321 -6.33 5.97 -25.99
CA THR A 321 -7.07 6.80 -26.97
C THR A 321 -8.29 7.45 -26.33
N ILE A 322 -9.01 6.73 -25.48
CA ILE A 322 -10.16 7.25 -24.74
C ILE A 322 -9.71 8.35 -23.77
N GLY A 323 -8.67 8.10 -22.97
CA GLY A 323 -8.14 9.09 -22.02
C GLY A 323 -7.70 10.39 -22.71
N LYS A 324 -7.01 10.30 -23.85
CA LYS A 324 -6.67 11.49 -24.66
C LYS A 324 -7.88 12.24 -25.19
N LYS A 325 -8.93 11.52 -25.56
CA LYS A 325 -10.15 12.12 -26.12
C LYS A 325 -11.02 12.80 -25.06
N PHE A 326 -11.01 12.26 -23.84
CA PHE A 326 -11.85 12.72 -22.74
C PHE A 326 -10.97 12.97 -21.49
N PRO A 327 -10.14 14.03 -21.52
CA PRO A 327 -9.30 14.38 -20.38
C PRO A 327 -10.13 14.71 -19.14
N GLY A 328 -9.59 14.48 -17.94
CA GLY A 328 -10.28 14.67 -16.67
C GLY A 328 -10.38 13.38 -15.87
N VAL A 329 -11.03 13.44 -14.73
CA VAL A 329 -11.11 12.36 -13.75
C VAL A 329 -12.41 11.57 -13.85
N CYS A 330 -12.31 10.26 -13.57
CA CYS A 330 -13.44 9.37 -13.32
C CYS A 330 -13.31 8.86 -11.87
N GLN A 331 -13.92 9.57 -10.93
CA GLN A 331 -13.82 9.28 -9.49
C GLN A 331 -14.69 8.10 -9.08
N GLY A 332 -14.45 7.56 -7.88
CA GLY A 332 -15.37 6.63 -7.23
C GLY A 332 -16.78 7.24 -7.10
N ALA A 333 -17.82 6.42 -7.17
CA ALA A 333 -19.20 6.88 -7.09
C ALA A 333 -19.74 6.71 -5.66
N PRO A 334 -20.16 7.80 -4.97
CA PRO A 334 -20.81 7.70 -3.66
C PRO A 334 -22.19 7.08 -3.76
N GLY A 335 -22.58 6.32 -2.76
CA GLY A 335 -23.91 5.81 -2.57
C GLY A 335 -24.70 6.63 -1.56
N ARG A 336 -24.93 6.10 -0.36
CA ARG A 336 -25.70 6.73 0.73
C ARG A 336 -24.92 7.77 1.53
N ALA A 337 -23.60 7.62 1.63
CA ALA A 337 -22.69 8.54 2.32
C ALA A 337 -21.88 9.39 1.33
N PRO A 338 -21.35 10.56 1.73
CA PRO A 338 -20.45 11.35 0.90
C PRO A 338 -19.02 10.75 0.92
N TYR A 339 -18.93 9.43 0.86
CA TYR A 339 -17.68 8.68 0.90
C TYR A 339 -17.38 8.08 -0.46
N PHE A 340 -16.27 8.46 -1.05
CA PHE A 340 -15.75 7.94 -2.32
C PHE A 340 -14.27 8.33 -2.46
N TYR A 341 -13.57 7.66 -3.34
CA TYR A 341 -12.21 8.04 -3.70
C TYR A 341 -12.21 9.31 -4.55
N GLU A 342 -11.71 10.39 -3.95
CA GLU A 342 -11.80 11.77 -4.47
C GLU A 342 -10.64 12.12 -5.42
N GLU A 343 -10.22 11.22 -6.31
CA GLU A 343 -9.13 11.46 -7.24
C GLU A 343 -9.32 12.76 -8.05
N ASP A 344 -8.41 13.72 -7.90
CA ASP A 344 -8.48 15.03 -8.54
C ASP A 344 -7.39 15.24 -9.63
N ASN A 345 -6.48 14.27 -9.84
CA ASN A 345 -5.47 14.29 -10.90
C ASN A 345 -5.66 13.13 -11.88
N TRP A 346 -5.09 13.26 -13.06
CA TRP A 346 -5.13 12.27 -14.14
C TRP A 346 -3.89 12.35 -15.04
N VAL A 347 -3.05 13.35 -14.83
CA VAL A 347 -1.91 13.66 -15.70
C VAL A 347 -0.82 12.61 -15.55
N ASP A 348 -0.54 12.20 -14.33
CA ASP A 348 0.40 11.14 -13.97
C ASP A 348 -0.01 9.77 -14.50
N ASP A 349 -1.32 9.47 -14.52
CA ASP A 349 -1.86 8.24 -15.10
C ASP A 349 -1.62 8.17 -16.61
N MET A 350 -1.87 9.28 -17.29
CA MET A 350 -1.65 9.37 -18.74
C MET A 350 -0.16 9.44 -19.09
N GLU A 351 0.68 9.99 -18.21
CA GLU A 351 2.14 9.92 -18.31
C GLU A 351 2.62 8.49 -18.29
N LEU A 352 2.23 7.74 -17.25
CA LEU A 352 2.61 6.33 -17.09
C LEU A 352 2.14 5.49 -18.27
N ALA A 353 0.89 5.69 -18.71
CA ALA A 353 0.33 5.01 -19.87
C ALA A 353 1.12 5.29 -21.15
N ALA A 354 1.46 6.54 -21.40
CA ALA A 354 2.25 6.94 -22.56
C ALA A 354 3.67 6.36 -22.52
N ALA A 355 4.33 6.39 -21.35
CA ALA A 355 5.66 5.83 -21.16
C ALA A 355 5.68 4.31 -21.42
N GLU A 356 4.71 3.56 -20.91
CA GLU A 356 4.60 2.13 -21.14
C GLU A 356 4.23 1.80 -22.59
N LEU A 357 3.36 2.57 -23.23
CA LEU A 357 3.06 2.41 -24.66
C LEU A 357 4.28 2.73 -25.53
N PHE A 358 5.11 3.70 -25.16
CA PHE A 358 6.40 3.92 -25.83
C PHE A 358 7.34 2.73 -25.62
N SER A 359 7.44 2.22 -24.41
CA SER A 359 8.24 1.02 -24.12
C SER A 359 7.82 -0.17 -24.99
N LEU A 360 6.52 -0.40 -25.10
CA LEU A 360 5.92 -1.51 -25.84
C LEU A 360 5.99 -1.37 -27.37
N THR A 361 5.87 -0.14 -27.91
CA THR A 361 5.67 0.09 -29.36
C THR A 361 6.82 0.80 -30.05
N ARG A 362 7.66 1.52 -29.31
CA ARG A 362 8.71 2.43 -29.79
C ARG A 362 8.21 3.57 -30.67
N ARG A 363 6.93 3.89 -30.65
CA ARG A 363 6.35 5.01 -31.39
C ARG A 363 6.71 6.35 -30.70
N PRO A 364 7.38 7.29 -31.39
CA PRO A 364 7.87 8.53 -30.78
C PRO A 364 6.79 9.49 -30.25
N ASP A 365 5.55 9.36 -30.77
CA ASP A 365 4.41 10.16 -30.29
C ASP A 365 4.10 9.87 -28.82
N PHE A 366 4.22 8.62 -28.37
CA PHE A 366 4.00 8.26 -26.97
C PHE A 366 5.08 8.85 -26.03
N LEU A 367 6.36 8.84 -26.42
CA LEU A 367 7.39 9.47 -25.61
C LEU A 367 7.19 10.99 -25.50
N ARG A 368 6.80 11.64 -26.59
CA ARG A 368 6.48 13.08 -26.60
C ARG A 368 5.30 13.36 -25.67
N ASP A 369 4.24 12.56 -25.73
CA ASP A 369 3.09 12.70 -24.85
C ASP A 369 3.48 12.48 -23.38
N ALA A 370 4.28 11.43 -23.07
CA ALA A 370 4.76 11.15 -21.72
C ALA A 370 5.55 12.35 -21.13
N LEU A 371 6.46 12.92 -21.90
CA LEU A 371 7.23 14.09 -21.50
C LEU A 371 6.36 15.35 -21.31
N ASP A 372 5.33 15.53 -22.14
CA ASP A 372 4.36 16.61 -21.97
C ASP A 372 3.61 16.48 -20.65
N TYR A 373 3.05 15.28 -20.37
CA TYR A 373 2.36 15.01 -19.12
C TYR A 373 3.30 15.16 -17.91
N ALA A 374 4.52 14.62 -17.97
CA ALA A 374 5.52 14.77 -16.91
C ALA A 374 5.83 16.24 -16.62
N SER A 375 5.86 17.11 -17.64
CA SER A 375 6.09 18.54 -17.47
C SER A 375 4.93 19.29 -16.83
N ARG A 376 3.72 18.73 -16.92
CA ARG A 376 2.49 19.32 -16.35
C ARG A 376 2.33 18.97 -14.87
N GLU A 377 2.84 17.80 -14.44
CA GLU A 377 2.87 17.36 -13.04
C GLU A 377 4.28 16.86 -12.66
N PRO A 378 5.26 17.77 -12.58
CA PRO A 378 6.65 17.41 -12.29
C PRO A 378 6.86 16.90 -10.86
N VAL A 379 5.95 17.19 -9.96
CA VAL A 379 5.94 16.71 -8.57
C VAL A 379 4.52 16.33 -8.20
N THR A 380 4.32 15.10 -7.77
CA THR A 380 3.02 14.66 -7.25
C THR A 380 2.54 15.62 -6.15
N PRO A 381 1.32 16.14 -6.20
CA PRO A 381 0.89 17.25 -5.35
C PRO A 381 1.04 17.02 -3.85
N TRP A 382 0.82 15.80 -3.34
CA TRP A 382 1.00 15.50 -1.92
C TRP A 382 2.45 15.67 -1.42
N MET A 383 3.43 15.47 -2.30
CA MET A 383 4.84 15.68 -1.94
C MET A 383 5.15 17.16 -1.72
N GLY A 384 4.52 18.04 -2.48
CA GLY A 384 4.65 19.50 -2.34
C GLY A 384 3.86 20.08 -1.16
N ALA A 385 2.83 19.38 -0.67
CA ALA A 385 1.95 19.83 0.40
C ALA A 385 1.95 18.82 1.56
N ASP A 386 1.70 19.30 2.79
CA ASP A 386 1.55 18.42 3.99
C ASP A 386 0.07 18.11 4.25
N THR A 387 -0.73 17.99 3.22
CA THR A 387 -2.15 17.67 3.33
C THR A 387 -2.67 17.10 2.02
N ALA A 388 -3.62 16.17 2.13
CA ALA A 388 -4.42 15.64 1.04
C ALA A 388 -5.76 15.17 1.59
N LYS A 389 -6.72 14.96 0.69
CA LYS A 389 -7.94 14.22 0.99
C LYS A 389 -7.73 12.74 0.67
N HIS A 390 -8.64 11.92 1.12
CA HIS A 390 -8.66 10.49 0.86
C HIS A 390 -8.56 10.18 -0.63
N TYR A 391 -7.49 9.52 -1.05
CA TYR A 391 -7.16 9.16 -2.43
C TYR A 391 -7.16 10.32 -3.43
N GLN A 392 -7.05 11.57 -2.98
CA GLN A 392 -7.16 12.75 -3.84
C GLN A 392 -6.11 12.78 -4.96
N TRP A 393 -4.90 12.32 -4.67
CA TRP A 393 -3.77 12.33 -5.61
C TRP A 393 -3.17 10.93 -5.77
N PHE A 394 -4.04 9.95 -5.88
CA PHE A 394 -3.67 8.57 -6.12
C PHE A 394 -3.38 8.32 -7.63
N PRO A 395 -2.39 7.46 -7.98
CA PRO A 395 -1.43 6.78 -7.09
C PRO A 395 -0.38 7.76 -6.54
N TRP A 396 0.04 7.53 -5.29
CA TRP A 396 0.96 8.43 -4.60
C TRP A 396 2.42 8.30 -5.02
N HIS A 397 2.77 7.33 -5.85
CA HIS A 397 4.06 7.21 -6.52
C HIS A 397 3.93 7.70 -7.96
N ASN A 398 4.95 8.37 -8.47
CA ASN A 398 4.99 8.78 -9.87
C ASN A 398 5.89 7.83 -10.67
N ASN A 399 5.39 6.65 -11.00
CA ASN A 399 6.12 5.66 -11.80
C ASN A 399 6.32 6.11 -13.25
N GLY A 400 5.54 7.05 -13.76
CA GLY A 400 5.69 7.61 -15.09
C GLY A 400 7.08 8.19 -15.33
N HIS A 401 7.59 8.99 -14.40
CA HIS A 401 8.95 9.53 -14.48
C HIS A 401 10.03 8.43 -14.57
N HIS A 402 9.89 7.35 -13.80
CA HIS A 402 10.81 6.21 -13.87
C HIS A 402 10.73 5.49 -15.21
N GLU A 403 9.52 5.23 -15.74
CA GLU A 403 9.35 4.55 -17.02
C GLU A 403 9.85 5.38 -18.21
N ILE A 404 9.69 6.70 -18.16
CA ILE A 404 10.34 7.63 -19.11
C ILE A 404 11.86 7.48 -18.99
N TRP A 405 12.42 7.54 -17.77
CA TRP A 405 13.87 7.45 -17.56
C TRP A 405 14.47 6.17 -18.14
N ARG A 406 13.76 5.04 -18.05
CA ARG A 406 14.23 3.75 -18.58
C ARG A 406 14.45 3.76 -20.10
N THR A 407 13.69 4.56 -20.82
CA THR A 407 13.59 4.46 -22.29
C THR A 407 14.03 5.72 -23.04
N ALA A 408 14.13 6.85 -22.36
CA ALA A 408 14.45 8.15 -22.92
C ALA A 408 15.96 8.41 -23.11
N ASN A 409 16.32 9.49 -23.79
CA ASN A 409 17.71 9.91 -23.96
C ASN A 409 18.28 10.58 -22.68
N ALA A 410 19.59 10.86 -22.66
CA ALA A 410 20.28 11.38 -21.48
C ALA A 410 19.74 12.73 -21.00
N ALA A 411 19.31 13.62 -21.89
CA ALA A 411 18.75 14.92 -21.52
C ALA A 411 17.38 14.77 -20.84
N GLU A 412 16.51 13.96 -21.42
CA GLU A 412 15.17 13.65 -20.90
C GLU A 412 15.25 12.92 -19.55
N ARG A 413 16.18 11.93 -19.43
CA ARG A 413 16.47 11.24 -18.16
C ARG A 413 16.80 12.22 -17.03
N LYS A 414 17.62 13.25 -17.33
CA LYS A 414 18.00 14.26 -16.36
C LYS A 414 16.79 15.07 -15.87
N ILE A 415 15.86 15.38 -16.78
CA ILE A 415 14.63 16.15 -16.45
C ILE A 415 13.77 15.37 -15.45
N VAL A 416 13.41 14.12 -15.76
CA VAL A 416 12.52 13.34 -14.89
C VAL A 416 13.20 12.93 -13.57
N ALA A 417 14.52 12.73 -13.57
CA ALA A 417 15.29 12.53 -12.34
C ALA A 417 15.26 13.77 -11.44
N ASP A 418 15.31 15.00 -12.02
CA ASP A 418 15.19 16.24 -11.27
C ASP A 418 13.77 16.42 -10.68
N TYR A 419 12.74 15.93 -11.35
CA TYR A 419 11.38 15.92 -10.83
C TYR A 419 11.28 15.05 -9.57
N TYR A 420 11.80 13.83 -9.58
CA TYR A 420 11.91 13.01 -8.36
C TYR A 420 12.69 13.72 -7.25
N ARG A 421 13.84 14.30 -7.59
CA ARG A 421 14.66 15.04 -6.61
C ARG A 421 13.88 16.15 -5.94
N LYS A 422 13.09 16.93 -6.69
CA LYS A 422 12.25 18.02 -6.16
C LYS A 422 11.17 17.50 -5.21
N GLY A 423 10.46 16.46 -5.59
CA GLY A 423 9.42 15.84 -4.76
C GLY A 423 10.00 15.28 -3.46
N LEU A 424 11.08 14.51 -3.56
CA LEU A 424 11.77 13.95 -2.39
C LEU A 424 12.30 15.05 -1.46
N ALA A 425 12.91 16.10 -2.00
CA ALA A 425 13.40 17.22 -1.21
C ALA A 425 12.26 17.97 -0.48
N ALA A 426 11.09 18.11 -1.10
CA ALA A 426 9.93 18.71 -0.47
C ALA A 426 9.45 17.90 0.75
N VAL A 427 9.37 16.57 0.63
CA VAL A 427 9.01 15.69 1.77
C VAL A 427 10.09 15.74 2.86
N VAL A 428 11.38 15.66 2.47
CA VAL A 428 12.51 15.70 3.41
C VAL A 428 12.57 17.01 4.18
N SER A 429 12.16 18.13 3.59
CA SER A 429 12.12 19.43 4.28
C SER A 429 11.19 19.44 5.51
N ARG A 430 10.21 18.52 5.57
CA ARG A 430 9.28 18.31 6.70
C ARG A 430 9.74 17.23 7.68
N ALA A 431 10.81 16.49 7.36
CA ALA A 431 11.24 15.29 8.09
C ALA A 431 12.27 15.59 9.21
N ASP A 432 12.35 16.82 9.72
CA ASP A 432 13.26 17.18 10.81
C ASP A 432 12.73 16.77 12.18
N ASN A 433 12.66 15.45 12.38
CA ASN A 433 12.22 14.79 13.61
C ASN A 433 13.02 13.50 13.85
N GLY A 434 12.81 12.84 15.00
CA GLY A 434 13.56 11.64 15.38
C GLY A 434 13.42 10.48 14.42
N PHE A 435 12.25 10.33 13.82
CA PHE A 435 11.92 9.25 12.88
C PHE A 435 12.25 9.57 11.42
N ARG A 436 12.61 10.81 11.10
CA ARG A 436 12.86 11.28 9.72
C ARG A 436 11.67 11.11 8.79
N ILE A 437 10.47 11.30 9.29
CA ILE A 437 9.22 11.19 8.54
C ILE A 437 8.67 12.57 8.20
N GLY A 438 8.45 12.82 6.91
CA GLY A 438 7.82 14.03 6.35
C GLY A 438 6.60 13.74 5.49
N VAL A 439 6.13 12.49 5.50
CA VAL A 439 4.88 12.05 4.85
C VAL A 439 3.70 12.53 5.68
N PRO A 440 2.61 13.06 5.08
CA PRO A 440 1.42 13.45 5.82
C PRO A 440 0.66 12.22 6.36
N PHE A 441 0.12 12.35 7.56
CA PHE A 441 -0.68 11.30 8.21
C PHE A 441 -2.17 11.46 7.85
N ILE A 442 -2.46 11.35 6.58
CA ILE A 442 -3.82 11.23 6.06
C ILE A 442 -4.24 9.75 6.06
N TRP A 443 -5.47 9.46 5.70
CA TRP A 443 -5.93 8.07 5.49
C TRP A 443 -4.99 7.31 4.54
N CYS A 444 -4.69 6.06 4.85
CA CYS A 444 -3.69 5.21 4.14
C CYS A 444 -2.26 5.79 4.18
N SER A 445 -1.86 6.39 5.30
CA SER A 445 -0.52 7.01 5.44
C SER A 445 0.63 6.02 5.20
N ASN A 446 0.44 4.73 5.48
CA ASN A 446 1.45 3.70 5.22
C ASN A 446 1.64 3.43 3.72
N ASN A 447 0.59 3.59 2.90
CA ASN A 447 0.73 3.52 1.43
C ASN A 447 1.57 4.69 0.91
N LEU A 448 1.35 5.92 1.44
CA LEU A 448 2.24 7.05 1.11
C LEU A 448 3.68 6.82 1.59
N MET A 449 3.86 6.16 2.74
CA MET A 449 5.18 5.80 3.27
C MET A 449 5.92 4.84 2.33
N ALA A 450 5.23 3.78 1.88
CA ALA A 450 5.74 2.84 0.89
C ALA A 450 6.08 3.53 -0.44
N SER A 451 5.21 4.44 -0.89
CA SER A 451 5.41 5.22 -2.11
C SER A 451 6.61 6.16 -2.03
N PHE A 452 6.80 6.84 -0.90
CA PHE A 452 7.98 7.69 -0.68
C PHE A 452 9.28 6.87 -0.70
N ALA A 453 9.32 5.76 0.05
CA ALA A 453 10.49 4.89 0.10
C ALA A 453 10.84 4.32 -1.29
N THR A 454 9.83 3.91 -2.06
CA THR A 454 9.99 3.41 -3.43
C THR A 454 10.55 4.50 -4.35
N GLN A 455 10.01 5.72 -4.33
CA GLN A 455 10.51 6.82 -5.15
C GLN A 455 11.95 7.22 -4.78
N ALA A 456 12.31 7.22 -3.49
CA ALA A 456 13.67 7.50 -3.05
C ALA A 456 14.64 6.40 -3.51
N TYR A 457 14.23 5.13 -3.45
CA TYR A 457 14.98 3.99 -3.99
C TYR A 457 15.19 4.13 -5.50
N LEU A 458 14.11 4.42 -6.27
CA LEU A 458 14.18 4.59 -7.72
C LEU A 458 15.09 5.76 -8.10
N TYR A 459 14.97 6.90 -7.42
CA TYR A 459 15.86 8.06 -7.65
C TYR A 459 17.34 7.68 -7.48
N ARG A 460 17.67 6.99 -6.40
CA ARG A 460 19.02 6.52 -6.14
C ARG A 460 19.50 5.54 -7.21
N ARG A 461 18.64 4.64 -7.68
CA ARG A 461 18.96 3.71 -8.78
C ARG A 461 19.17 4.42 -10.11
N MET A 462 18.36 5.42 -10.41
CA MET A 462 18.43 6.22 -11.63
C MET A 462 19.69 7.09 -11.71
N THR A 463 20.12 7.66 -10.59
CA THR A 463 21.13 8.71 -10.58
C THR A 463 22.46 8.33 -9.92
N GLY A 464 22.47 7.32 -9.07
CA GLY A 464 23.58 7.00 -8.16
C GLY A 464 23.68 7.95 -6.96
N ASP A 465 22.85 8.99 -6.87
CA ASP A 465 22.86 9.95 -5.79
C ASP A 465 22.18 9.36 -4.54
N SER A 466 22.90 9.35 -3.44
CA SER A 466 22.45 8.76 -2.16
C SER A 466 21.94 9.79 -1.13
N GLN A 467 21.72 11.05 -1.54
CA GLN A 467 21.33 12.13 -0.61
C GLN A 467 20.06 11.82 0.20
N PHE A 468 19.13 11.02 -0.35
CA PHE A 468 17.89 10.64 0.31
C PHE A 468 17.91 9.23 0.93
N ARG A 469 19.07 8.54 0.91
CA ARG A 469 19.15 7.13 1.36
C ARG A 469 18.76 6.93 2.83
N GLU A 470 19.07 7.89 3.70
CA GLU A 470 18.66 7.83 5.11
C GLU A 470 17.13 7.91 5.25
N TYR A 471 16.48 8.75 4.44
CA TYR A 471 15.03 8.92 4.47
C TYR A 471 14.29 7.76 3.78
N GLU A 472 14.87 7.20 2.71
CA GLU A 472 14.43 5.93 2.10
C GLU A 472 14.36 4.83 3.16
N GLN A 473 15.47 4.65 3.91
CA GLN A 473 15.56 3.64 4.96
C GLN A 473 14.61 3.97 6.12
N ALA A 474 14.50 5.23 6.53
CA ALA A 474 13.62 5.63 7.64
C ALA A 474 12.13 5.37 7.34
N ALA A 475 11.69 5.59 6.11
CA ALA A 475 10.32 5.27 5.70
C ALA A 475 10.07 3.74 5.68
N LEU A 476 11.03 2.96 5.20
CA LEU A 476 10.98 1.50 5.29
C LEU A 476 10.97 1.03 6.74
N ASP A 477 11.85 1.58 7.58
CA ASP A 477 11.95 1.24 9.00
C ASP A 477 10.66 1.58 9.77
N TRP A 478 9.97 2.66 9.39
CA TRP A 478 8.67 3.02 9.93
C TRP A 478 7.65 1.90 9.75
N LEU A 479 7.57 1.35 8.55
CA LEU A 479 6.64 0.26 8.23
C LEU A 479 6.91 -1.01 9.04
N PHE A 480 8.13 -1.21 9.51
CA PHE A 480 8.53 -2.41 10.25
C PHE A 480 8.85 -2.16 11.73
N GLY A 481 8.32 -1.08 12.32
CA GLY A 481 8.35 -0.88 13.78
C GLY A 481 9.19 0.27 14.29
N THR A 482 9.95 1.00 13.44
CA THR A 482 10.57 2.25 13.88
C THR A 482 9.56 3.38 13.83
N ASN A 483 8.49 3.25 14.60
CA ASN A 483 7.40 4.20 14.78
C ASN A 483 7.08 4.35 16.28
N PRO A 484 6.29 5.33 16.72
CA PRO A 484 6.04 5.56 18.15
C PRO A 484 5.48 4.34 18.89
N TRP A 485 4.66 3.53 18.25
CA TRP A 485 4.01 2.35 18.85
C TRP A 485 4.93 1.13 18.88
N GLY A 486 5.95 1.06 18.01
CA GLY A 486 6.85 -0.09 17.86
C GLY A 486 6.20 -1.27 17.18
N VAL A 487 5.21 -1.01 16.31
CA VAL A 487 4.41 -2.01 15.61
C VAL A 487 4.87 -2.11 14.15
N SER A 488 5.09 -3.32 13.65
CA SER A 488 5.16 -3.57 12.22
C SER A 488 3.78 -3.33 11.62
N MET A 489 3.70 -2.47 10.64
CA MET A 489 2.47 -2.16 9.92
C MET A 489 2.14 -3.20 8.84
N VAL A 490 2.95 -4.26 8.74
CA VAL A 490 2.68 -5.42 7.88
C VAL A 490 2.43 -6.63 8.78
N ILE A 491 1.22 -7.16 8.74
CA ILE A 491 0.80 -8.29 9.58
C ILE A 491 1.66 -9.53 9.26
N GLY A 492 2.13 -10.21 10.29
CA GLY A 492 2.96 -11.42 10.16
C GLY A 492 4.38 -11.19 9.64
N LEU A 493 4.83 -9.94 9.47
CA LEU A 493 6.16 -9.64 8.95
C LEU A 493 6.94 -8.66 9.84
N PRO A 494 7.99 -9.08 10.59
CA PRO A 494 8.43 -10.48 10.70
C PRO A 494 7.47 -11.33 11.54
N HIS A 495 7.44 -12.61 11.31
CA HIS A 495 6.56 -13.56 11.99
C HIS A 495 6.68 -13.53 13.53
N ASP A 496 7.86 -13.29 14.07
CA ASP A 496 8.14 -13.18 15.51
C ASP A 496 8.14 -11.71 16.00
N GLY A 497 7.60 -10.78 15.19
CA GLY A 497 7.51 -9.37 15.52
C GLY A 497 6.25 -8.98 16.30
N VAL A 498 6.18 -7.68 16.60
CA VAL A 498 4.97 -7.01 17.09
C VAL A 498 4.27 -6.39 15.91
N PHE A 499 3.08 -6.86 15.59
CA PHE A 499 2.20 -6.38 14.52
C PHE A 499 0.75 -6.48 14.98
N ALA A 500 -0.20 -5.87 14.27
CA ALA A 500 -1.61 -5.87 14.63
C ALA A 500 -2.17 -7.28 14.82
N ARG A 501 -2.93 -7.46 15.90
CA ARG A 501 -3.58 -8.72 16.26
C ARG A 501 -5.08 -8.68 16.04
N ASP A 502 -5.67 -7.48 16.11
CA ASP A 502 -7.08 -7.22 15.94
C ASP A 502 -7.37 -6.24 14.79
N PRO A 503 -6.90 -6.55 13.55
CA PRO A 503 -7.13 -5.69 12.40
C PRO A 503 -8.62 -5.52 12.10
N HIS A 504 -9.00 -4.36 11.57
CA HIS A 504 -10.36 -4.12 11.11
C HIS A 504 -10.69 -5.02 9.91
N SER A 505 -11.11 -6.24 10.18
CA SER A 505 -11.48 -7.23 9.17
C SER A 505 -12.42 -8.28 9.74
N VAL A 506 -13.55 -8.49 9.08
CA VAL A 506 -14.48 -9.58 9.42
C VAL A 506 -13.82 -10.94 9.27
N VAL A 507 -12.97 -11.11 8.26
CA VAL A 507 -12.26 -12.36 7.98
C VAL A 507 -11.31 -12.71 9.14
N ALA A 508 -10.49 -11.75 9.59
CA ALA A 508 -9.61 -11.96 10.73
C ALA A 508 -10.39 -12.29 11.99
N LYS A 509 -11.45 -11.53 12.27
CA LYS A 509 -12.23 -11.66 13.50
C LYS A 509 -13.03 -12.94 13.56
N GLU A 510 -13.83 -13.25 12.54
CA GLU A 510 -14.77 -14.39 12.57
C GLU A 510 -14.10 -15.73 12.31
N MET A 511 -13.02 -15.74 11.53
CA MET A 511 -12.27 -16.97 11.21
C MET A 511 -11.07 -17.20 12.13
N HIS A 512 -10.68 -16.20 12.95
CA HIS A 512 -9.48 -16.25 13.79
C HIS A 512 -8.21 -16.59 12.99
N VAL A 513 -8.08 -15.97 11.82
CA VAL A 513 -6.91 -16.12 10.93
C VAL A 513 -6.06 -14.85 10.96
N GLU A 514 -4.74 -15.04 10.84
CA GLU A 514 -3.80 -13.95 10.66
C GLU A 514 -3.77 -13.55 9.17
N LEU A 515 -4.04 -12.29 8.87
CA LEU A 515 -3.99 -11.76 7.49
C LEU A 515 -2.53 -11.48 7.09
N THR A 516 -1.75 -12.55 7.01
CA THR A 516 -0.29 -12.47 6.77
C THR A 516 0.03 -11.69 5.49
N GLY A 517 0.90 -10.71 5.59
CA GLY A 517 1.34 -9.85 4.48
C GLY A 517 0.51 -8.60 4.27
N ALA A 518 -0.62 -8.44 4.94
CA ALA A 518 -1.45 -7.24 4.82
C ALA A 518 -0.72 -6.00 5.34
N LEU A 519 -0.64 -4.94 4.54
CA LEU A 519 -0.26 -3.60 5.00
C LEU A 519 -1.51 -2.92 5.58
N LEU A 520 -1.38 -2.35 6.78
CA LEU A 520 -2.43 -1.55 7.40
C LEU A 520 -2.44 -0.12 6.87
N ASP A 521 -3.59 0.53 6.89
CA ASP A 521 -3.77 1.95 6.58
C ASP A 521 -2.73 2.84 7.24
N GLY A 522 -2.49 2.61 8.52
CA GLY A 522 -1.51 3.33 9.31
C GLY A 522 -2.07 4.56 10.01
N PRO A 523 -1.23 5.23 10.83
CA PRO A 523 -1.69 6.31 11.68
C PRO A 523 -2.22 7.50 10.91
N VAL A 524 -3.25 8.15 11.48
CA VAL A 524 -3.83 9.40 10.96
C VAL A 524 -3.62 10.55 11.93
N TYR A 525 -3.70 11.80 11.43
CA TYR A 525 -3.75 12.96 12.31
C TYR A 525 -4.94 12.87 13.27
N SER A 526 -4.72 13.19 14.53
CA SER A 526 -5.81 13.25 15.55
C SER A 526 -6.98 14.15 15.15
N SER A 527 -6.73 15.17 14.32
CA SER A 527 -7.78 16.03 13.78
C SER A 527 -8.67 15.30 12.75
N ILE A 528 -8.13 14.34 12.01
CA ILE A 528 -8.93 13.47 11.14
C ILE A 528 -9.72 12.50 12.01
N TYR A 529 -9.05 11.75 12.87
CA TYR A 529 -9.65 10.71 13.71
C TYR A 529 -10.86 11.20 14.50
N LYS A 530 -10.75 12.37 15.13
CA LYS A 530 -11.83 12.96 15.95
C LYS A 530 -13.09 13.35 15.18
N ASN A 531 -13.00 13.45 13.85
CA ASN A 531 -14.13 13.79 12.99
C ASN A 531 -14.72 12.57 12.28
N LEU A 532 -14.17 11.37 12.50
CA LEU A 532 -14.71 10.14 11.95
C LEU A 532 -15.91 9.66 12.75
N LEU A 533 -16.84 9.00 12.07
CA LEU A 533 -18.07 8.49 12.65
C LEU A 533 -18.05 6.96 12.67
N GLY A 534 -18.61 6.38 13.72
CA GLY A 534 -18.80 4.93 13.80
C GLY A 534 -17.59 4.16 14.35
N ILE A 535 -16.49 4.81 14.67
CA ILE A 535 -15.36 4.16 15.35
C ILE A 535 -15.74 3.94 16.82
N SER A 536 -15.59 2.71 17.28
CA SER A 536 -15.78 2.32 18.68
C SER A 536 -14.79 1.22 19.00
N LEU A 537 -13.79 1.53 19.81
CA LEU A 537 -12.81 0.54 20.24
C LEU A 537 -13.50 -0.52 21.10
N HIS A 538 -13.21 -1.78 20.84
CA HIS A 538 -13.77 -2.94 21.52
C HIS A 538 -12.99 -3.28 22.78
N ASP A 539 -11.67 -3.07 22.74
CA ASP A 539 -10.73 -3.38 23.80
C ASP A 539 -10.06 -2.12 24.36
N PRO A 540 -9.49 -2.14 25.57
CA PRO A 540 -8.68 -1.05 26.08
C PRO A 540 -7.47 -0.80 25.18
N ASP A 541 -7.28 0.46 24.77
CA ASP A 541 -6.18 0.88 23.89
C ASP A 541 -4.80 0.67 24.58
N GLU A 542 -4.09 -0.36 24.17
CA GLU A 542 -2.76 -0.68 24.68
C GLU A 542 -1.70 0.37 24.29
N TYR A 543 -1.98 1.15 23.26
CA TYR A 543 -1.13 2.23 22.77
C TYR A 543 -1.56 3.62 23.25
N ALA A 544 -2.52 3.72 24.17
CA ALA A 544 -3.07 4.98 24.66
C ALA A 544 -2.03 6.02 25.06
N ALA A 545 -0.89 5.58 25.66
CA ALA A 545 0.21 6.46 26.04
C ALA A 545 0.96 7.05 24.84
N PHE A 546 0.87 6.41 23.68
CA PHE A 546 1.52 6.83 22.43
C PHE A 546 0.53 7.53 21.49
N ASN A 547 -0.77 7.49 21.76
CA ASN A 547 -1.80 8.22 21.04
C ASN A 547 -1.94 9.64 21.61
N THR A 548 -1.73 10.64 20.76
CA THR A 548 -1.64 12.04 21.19
C THR A 548 -2.55 12.95 20.39
N GLY A 549 -2.49 14.25 20.68
CA GLY A 549 -3.16 15.28 19.90
C GLY A 549 -2.57 15.47 18.47
N PHE A 550 -1.48 14.79 18.10
CA PHE A 550 -0.87 14.89 16.79
C PHE A 550 -1.29 13.75 15.86
N ILE A 551 -0.94 12.51 16.18
CA ILE A 551 -1.27 11.30 15.42
C ILE A 551 -1.78 10.21 16.36
N VAL A 552 -2.60 9.31 15.81
CA VAL A 552 -3.17 8.14 16.51
C VAL A 552 -3.03 6.88 15.67
N TYR A 553 -2.91 5.74 16.35
CA TYR A 553 -2.99 4.39 15.81
C TYR A 553 -3.58 3.46 16.88
N HIS A 554 -4.48 2.59 16.51
CA HIS A 554 -5.05 1.58 17.40
C HIS A 554 -4.93 0.19 16.76
N ASP A 555 -4.65 -0.83 17.55
CA ASP A 555 -4.80 -2.23 17.14
C ASP A 555 -6.15 -2.72 17.68
N ASP A 556 -7.22 -2.40 16.99
CA ASP A 556 -8.58 -2.73 17.40
C ASP A 556 -9.48 -2.88 16.18
N VAL A 557 -10.28 -3.92 16.16
CA VAL A 557 -11.21 -4.22 15.06
C VAL A 557 -12.25 -3.11 14.83
N GLY A 558 -12.50 -2.26 15.81
CA GLY A 558 -13.42 -1.12 15.69
C GLY A 558 -12.80 0.11 15.02
N ASP A 559 -11.49 0.13 14.74
CA ASP A 559 -10.81 1.27 14.08
C ASP A 559 -10.53 0.97 12.61
N TYR A 560 -11.47 1.34 11.75
CA TYR A 560 -11.32 1.24 10.30
C TYR A 560 -10.38 2.29 9.68
N SER A 561 -9.89 3.27 10.45
CA SER A 561 -9.12 4.39 9.91
C SER A 561 -7.62 4.22 10.02
N THR A 562 -7.14 3.40 10.97
CA THR A 562 -5.71 3.19 11.21
C THR A 562 -5.30 1.73 11.16
N ASN A 563 -6.26 0.82 11.33
CA ASN A 563 -6.02 -0.62 11.49
C ASN A 563 -6.69 -1.47 10.40
N GLU A 564 -7.18 -0.86 9.34
CA GLU A 564 -7.74 -1.57 8.20
C GLU A 564 -6.63 -2.09 7.29
N PRO A 565 -6.65 -3.39 6.92
CA PRO A 565 -5.76 -3.95 5.90
C PRO A 565 -6.16 -3.45 4.50
N ILE A 566 -5.19 -2.99 3.70
CA ILE A 566 -5.44 -2.42 2.37
C ILE A 566 -4.77 -3.21 1.24
N MET A 567 -5.51 -3.45 0.18
CA MET A 567 -5.04 -4.25 -0.96
C MET A 567 -3.97 -3.50 -1.79
N ASP A 568 -4.23 -2.27 -2.16
CA ASP A 568 -3.36 -1.49 -3.04
C ASP A 568 -2.05 -1.07 -2.36
N GLY A 569 -2.10 -0.69 -1.07
CA GLY A 569 -0.92 -0.39 -0.27
C GLY A 569 -0.02 -1.61 -0.10
N THR A 570 -0.61 -2.79 0.12
CA THR A 570 0.09 -4.07 0.16
C THR A 570 0.80 -4.34 -1.17
N ALA A 571 0.10 -4.21 -2.29
CA ALA A 571 0.69 -4.39 -3.61
C ALA A 571 1.81 -3.35 -3.90
N ASN A 572 1.64 -2.08 -3.49
CA ASN A 572 2.64 -1.03 -3.69
C ASN A 572 3.96 -1.33 -2.97
N LEU A 573 3.92 -1.91 -1.79
CA LEU A 573 5.12 -2.29 -1.04
C LEU A 573 5.89 -3.44 -1.71
N SER A 574 5.25 -4.25 -2.56
CA SER A 574 5.85 -5.43 -3.18
C SER A 574 7.08 -5.08 -4.03
N TYR A 575 7.07 -3.96 -4.76
CA TYR A 575 8.22 -3.54 -5.56
C TYR A 575 9.47 -3.29 -4.72
N LEU A 576 9.33 -2.50 -3.65
CA LEU A 576 10.47 -2.17 -2.80
C LEU A 576 11.04 -3.40 -2.10
N LEU A 577 10.18 -4.27 -1.57
CA LEU A 577 10.61 -5.51 -0.91
C LEU A 577 11.25 -6.50 -1.90
N ALA A 578 10.73 -6.61 -3.12
CA ALA A 578 11.36 -7.39 -4.17
C ALA A 578 12.75 -6.85 -4.52
N ALA A 579 12.88 -5.54 -4.69
CA ALA A 579 14.15 -4.88 -5.00
C ALA A 579 15.21 -5.02 -3.90
N LEU A 580 14.79 -5.10 -2.64
CA LEU A 580 15.67 -5.30 -1.49
C LEU A 580 15.97 -6.79 -1.24
N GLY A 581 15.05 -7.69 -1.60
CA GLY A 581 15.20 -9.14 -1.47
C GLY A 581 15.98 -9.81 -2.61
N ASP A 582 15.94 -9.24 -3.82
CA ASP A 582 16.62 -9.75 -5.01
C ASP A 582 18.11 -9.32 -5.05
N ARG A 583 18.84 -9.69 -4.02
CA ARG A 583 20.30 -9.43 -3.95
C ARG A 583 21.06 -10.75 -4.04
N HIS A 584 21.51 -11.05 -5.25
CA HIS A 584 22.47 -12.13 -5.53
C HIS A 584 23.62 -11.63 -6.39
#